data_839254edfcfdd09120d944b17b30c8f3
#
_entry.id   839254edfcfdd09120d944b17b30c8f3
#
_cell.length_a   1.000
_cell.length_b   1.000
_cell.length_c   1.000
_cell.angle_alpha   90.00
_cell.angle_beta   90.00
_cell.angle_gamma   90.00
#
_symmetry.space_group_name_H-M   'P 1'
#
loop_
_entity.id
_entity.type
_entity.pdbx_description
1 polymer ?
#
loop_
_entity_poly.entity_id
_entity_poly.type
_entity_poly.pdbx_seq_one_letter_code
_entity_poly.pdbx_strand_id
1 'polypeptide(L)'
;MDKFIKKRIKSFGYAFKGIFSFVRKEPHAWIHSTAIVVVTLSGLYFHITPMEWCVVLLCFGLVMAAEAFNTAIERLVNLVSPNFHPLAGDVKDVAAGAVLICAIVAAIIGLIIFIPYLFS
;
A
#
# COMPACT_ATOMS: atom_id res chain seq x y z
N MET A 1 17.45 11.65 28.63
CA MET A 1 16.99 11.88 27.27
C MET A 1 15.87 12.91 27.27
N ASP A 2 15.93 13.81 26.32
CA ASP A 2 14.93 14.88 26.15
C ASP A 2 13.53 14.29 25.93
N LYS A 3 12.51 14.94 26.51
CA LYS A 3 11.09 14.54 26.32
C LYS A 3 10.69 14.53 24.85
N PHE A 4 11.20 15.48 24.06
CA PHE A 4 10.93 15.55 22.63
C PHE A 4 11.40 14.29 21.91
N ILE A 5 12.63 13.86 22.18
CA ILE A 5 13.22 12.67 21.55
C ILE A 5 12.46 11.40 21.96
N LYS A 6 12.13 11.26 23.26
CA LYS A 6 11.34 10.12 23.75
C LYS A 6 9.98 10.03 23.06
N LYS A 7 9.31 11.17 22.90
CA LYS A 7 8.01 11.23 22.22
C LYS A 7 8.13 10.79 20.75
N ARG A 8 9.20 11.20 20.07
CA ARG A 8 9.44 10.79 18.68
C ARG A 8 9.70 9.30 18.56
N ILE A 9 10.49 8.73 19.45
CA ILE A 9 10.77 7.30 19.49
C ILE A 9 9.47 6.52 19.69
N LYS A 10 8.61 6.94 20.59
CA LYS A 10 7.29 6.32 20.81
C LYS A 10 6.41 6.40 19.58
N SER A 11 6.44 7.53 18.85
CA SER A 11 5.67 7.71 17.62
C SER A 11 6.09 6.71 16.55
N PHE A 12 7.39 6.47 16.38
CA PHE A 12 7.88 5.42 15.48
C PHE A 12 7.41 4.05 15.90
N GLY A 13 7.41 3.76 17.20
CA GLY A 13 6.90 2.49 17.74
C GLY A 13 5.43 2.28 17.38
N TYR A 14 4.60 3.30 17.52
CA TYR A 14 3.18 3.23 17.13
C TYR A 14 3.01 3.03 15.63
N ALA A 15 3.82 3.70 14.83
CA ALA A 15 3.78 3.56 13.37
C ALA A 15 4.10 2.13 12.94
N PHE A 16 5.17 1.54 13.48
CA PHE A 16 5.52 0.14 13.18
C PHE A 16 4.45 -0.83 13.65
N LYS A 17 3.86 -0.59 14.81
CA LYS A 17 2.77 -1.40 15.32
C LYS A 17 1.56 -1.35 14.39
N GLY A 18 1.25 -0.17 13.85
CA GLY A 18 0.18 0.03 12.88
C GLY A 18 0.43 -0.71 11.59
N ILE A 19 1.63 -0.61 11.04
CA ILE A 19 2.04 -1.34 9.83
C ILE A 19 1.89 -2.85 10.05
N PHE A 20 2.38 -3.36 11.15
CA PHE A 20 2.31 -4.79 11.49
C PHE A 20 0.85 -5.25 11.60
N SER A 21 0.00 -4.48 12.29
CA SER A 21 -1.42 -4.77 12.43
C SER A 21 -2.12 -4.84 11.07
N PHE A 22 -1.83 -3.86 10.21
CA PHE A 22 -2.39 -3.80 8.86
C PHE A 22 -1.98 -5.00 8.02
N VAL A 23 -0.68 -5.28 7.92
CA VAL A 23 -0.16 -6.38 7.09
C VAL A 23 -0.68 -7.72 7.58
N ARG A 24 -0.78 -7.91 8.90
CA ARG A 24 -1.21 -9.18 9.48
C ARG A 24 -2.69 -9.46 9.29
N LYS A 25 -3.55 -8.43 9.39
CA LYS A 25 -5.00 -8.61 9.49
C LYS A 25 -5.77 -8.43 8.18
N GLU A 26 -5.17 -7.75 7.19
CA GLU A 26 -5.88 -7.40 5.97
C GLU A 26 -5.54 -8.33 4.81
N PRO A 27 -6.53 -9.05 4.25
CA PRO A 27 -6.29 -9.91 3.08
C PRO A 27 -5.77 -9.16 1.86
N HIS A 28 -6.23 -7.93 1.63
CA HIS A 28 -5.77 -7.10 0.52
C HIS A 28 -4.28 -6.76 0.63
N ALA A 29 -3.78 -6.55 1.86
CA ALA A 29 -2.37 -6.33 2.09
C ALA A 29 -1.53 -7.54 1.67
N TRP A 30 -2.05 -8.74 1.88
CA TRP A 30 -1.36 -9.97 1.48
C TRP A 30 -1.29 -10.12 -0.03
N ILE A 31 -2.36 -9.75 -0.74
CA ILE A 31 -2.39 -9.76 -2.22
C ILE A 31 -1.33 -8.81 -2.76
N HIS A 32 -1.28 -7.59 -2.25
CA HIS A 32 -0.29 -6.60 -2.69
C HIS A 32 1.13 -6.99 -2.28
N SER A 33 1.30 -7.58 -1.09
CA SER A 33 2.62 -8.08 -0.66
C SER A 33 3.13 -9.19 -1.57
N THR A 34 2.25 -10.08 -2.00
CA THR A 34 2.59 -11.14 -2.98
C THR A 34 3.02 -10.52 -4.30
N ALA A 35 2.27 -9.53 -4.79
CA ALA A 35 2.62 -8.82 -6.01
C ALA A 35 3.99 -8.13 -5.90
N ILE A 36 4.30 -7.53 -4.74
CA ILE A 36 5.59 -6.91 -4.48
C ILE A 36 6.72 -7.95 -4.59
N VAL A 37 6.54 -9.12 -4.00
CA VAL A 37 7.54 -10.20 -4.06
C VAL A 37 7.75 -10.65 -5.51
N VAL A 38 6.67 -10.88 -6.26
CA VAL A 38 6.75 -11.32 -7.66
C VAL A 38 7.46 -10.28 -8.51
N VAL A 39 7.12 -9.01 -8.37
CA VAL A 39 7.73 -7.93 -9.15
C VAL A 39 9.20 -7.75 -8.76
N THR A 40 9.53 -7.84 -7.48
CA THR A 40 10.92 -7.74 -7.01
C THR A 40 11.77 -8.86 -7.61
N LEU A 41 11.29 -10.09 -7.58
CA LEU A 41 12.00 -11.23 -8.17
C LEU A 41 12.15 -11.06 -9.69
N SER A 42 11.11 -10.56 -10.37
CA SER A 42 11.17 -10.28 -11.80
C SER A 42 12.21 -9.21 -12.12
N GLY A 43 12.27 -8.14 -11.32
CA GLY A 43 13.24 -7.08 -11.49
C GLY A 43 14.68 -7.57 -11.31
N LEU A 44 14.90 -8.46 -10.35
CA LEU A 44 16.21 -9.08 -10.15
C LEU A 44 16.57 -10.00 -11.32
N TYR A 45 15.61 -10.77 -11.81
CA TYR A 45 15.82 -11.69 -12.95
C TYR A 45 16.17 -10.93 -14.22
N PHE A 46 15.43 -9.87 -14.55
CA PHE A 46 15.63 -9.10 -15.78
C PHE A 46 16.70 -8.02 -15.67
N HIS A 47 17.28 -7.81 -14.48
CA HIS A 47 18.31 -6.78 -14.24
C HIS A 47 17.83 -5.39 -14.63
N ILE A 48 16.64 -5.00 -14.13
CA ILE A 48 16.09 -3.68 -14.43
C ILE A 48 17.02 -2.57 -13.94
N THR A 49 16.92 -1.41 -14.58
CA THR A 49 17.81 -0.27 -14.30
C THR A 49 17.52 0.35 -12.93
N PRO A 50 18.49 1.10 -12.34
CA PRO A 50 18.23 1.81 -11.10
C PRO A 50 17.04 2.77 -11.17
N MET A 51 16.84 3.45 -12.30
CA MET A 51 15.66 4.32 -12.48
C MET A 51 14.37 3.52 -12.43
N GLU A 52 14.34 2.36 -13.08
CA GLU A 52 13.18 1.47 -13.06
C GLU A 52 12.92 0.96 -11.64
N TRP A 53 13.96 0.66 -10.87
CA TRP A 53 13.81 0.30 -9.46
C TRP A 53 13.18 1.43 -8.63
N CYS A 54 13.59 2.67 -8.88
CA CYS A 54 13.01 3.82 -8.19
C CYS A 54 11.51 3.93 -8.46
N VAL A 55 11.10 3.75 -9.71
CA VAL A 55 9.69 3.81 -10.12
C VAL A 55 8.90 2.65 -9.49
N VAL A 56 9.46 1.45 -9.51
CA VAL A 56 8.82 0.26 -8.92
C VAL A 56 8.63 0.45 -7.40
N LEU A 57 9.64 0.95 -6.70
CA LEU A 57 9.55 1.20 -5.26
C LEU A 57 8.50 2.27 -4.93
N LEU A 58 8.39 3.31 -5.75
CA LEU A 58 7.34 4.32 -5.59
C LEU A 58 5.96 3.69 -5.76
N CYS A 59 5.78 2.82 -6.75
CA CYS A 59 4.53 2.09 -6.95
C CYS A 59 4.18 1.25 -5.73
N PHE A 60 5.14 0.51 -5.19
CA PHE A 60 4.93 -0.31 -3.98
C PHE A 60 4.47 0.55 -2.80
N GLY A 61 5.19 1.65 -2.56
CA GLY A 61 4.87 2.55 -1.45
C GLY A 61 3.49 3.17 -1.58
N LEU A 62 3.14 3.63 -2.79
CA LEU A 62 1.85 4.26 -3.03
C LEU A 62 0.69 3.28 -2.84
N VAL A 63 0.80 2.07 -3.39
CA VAL A 63 -0.26 1.06 -3.28
C VAL A 63 -0.43 0.63 -1.83
N MET A 64 0.67 0.33 -1.13
CA MET A 64 0.59 -0.11 0.26
C MET A 64 0.11 0.99 1.19
N ALA A 65 0.55 2.24 0.97
CA ALA A 65 0.07 3.37 1.75
C ALA A 65 -1.43 3.61 1.53
N ALA A 66 -1.89 3.54 0.27
CA ALA A 66 -3.31 3.69 -0.05
C ALA A 66 -4.14 2.60 0.62
N GLU A 67 -3.67 1.35 0.59
CA GLU A 67 -4.34 0.23 1.29
C GLU A 67 -4.41 0.46 2.79
N ALA A 68 -3.33 0.94 3.40
CA ALA A 68 -3.31 1.23 4.83
C ALA A 68 -4.29 2.34 5.20
N PHE A 69 -4.36 3.41 4.40
CA PHE A 69 -5.34 4.47 4.59
C PHE A 69 -6.77 3.95 4.44
N ASN A 70 -7.01 3.13 3.43
CA ASN A 70 -8.33 2.51 3.23
C ASN A 70 -8.75 1.69 4.45
N THR A 71 -7.85 0.87 4.96
CA THR A 71 -8.08 0.07 6.15
C THR A 71 -8.41 0.95 7.37
N ALA A 72 -7.63 2.02 7.57
CA ALA A 72 -7.87 2.96 8.67
C ALA A 72 -9.23 3.62 8.55
N ILE A 73 -9.63 4.03 7.34
CA ILE A 73 -10.94 4.62 7.07
C ILE A 73 -12.05 3.62 7.35
N GLU A 74 -11.92 2.37 6.89
CA GLU A 74 -12.91 1.33 7.15
C GLU A 74 -13.11 1.10 8.65
N ARG A 75 -12.01 1.00 9.40
CA ARG A 75 -12.07 0.82 10.85
C ARG A 75 -12.74 2.01 11.54
N LEU A 76 -12.42 3.23 11.08
CA LEU A 76 -13.01 4.45 11.62
C LEU A 76 -14.51 4.50 11.33
N VAL A 77 -14.90 4.21 10.09
CA VAL A 77 -16.34 4.20 9.69
C VAL A 77 -17.10 3.16 10.49
N ASN A 78 -16.55 1.96 10.67
CA ASN A 78 -17.18 0.91 11.45
C ASN A 78 -17.34 1.29 12.92
N LEU A 79 -16.43 2.07 13.46
CA LEU A 79 -16.49 2.58 14.82
C LEU A 79 -17.62 3.62 14.98
N VAL A 80 -17.73 4.55 14.02
CA VAL A 80 -18.71 5.65 14.07
C VAL A 80 -20.09 5.21 13.63
N SER A 81 -20.17 4.32 12.64
CA SER A 81 -21.43 3.87 12.05
C SER A 81 -21.44 2.35 11.91
N PRO A 82 -21.66 1.61 13.03
CA PRO A 82 -21.68 0.15 12.97
C PRO A 82 -22.86 -0.41 12.19
N ASN A 83 -23.97 0.36 12.10
CA ASN A 83 -25.14 -0.01 11.30
C ASN A 83 -25.02 0.62 9.91
N PHE A 84 -25.75 0.04 8.94
CA PHE A 84 -25.77 0.55 7.58
C PHE A 84 -26.22 2.01 7.53
N HIS A 85 -25.46 2.83 6.79
CA HIS A 85 -25.79 4.21 6.48
C HIS A 85 -25.26 4.54 5.09
N PRO A 86 -26.07 5.16 4.21
CA PRO A 86 -25.62 5.42 2.81
C PRO A 86 -24.36 6.24 2.73
N LEU A 87 -24.19 7.27 3.57
CA LEU A 87 -22.98 8.11 3.58
C LEU A 87 -21.76 7.31 4.04
N ALA A 88 -21.92 6.44 5.04
CA ALA A 88 -20.83 5.59 5.51
C ALA A 88 -20.36 4.64 4.38
N GLY A 89 -21.29 4.08 3.63
CA GLY A 89 -20.99 3.26 2.45
C GLY A 89 -20.25 4.04 1.38
N ASP A 90 -20.69 5.27 1.11
CA ASP A 90 -20.03 6.15 0.13
C ASP A 90 -18.59 6.46 0.53
N VAL A 91 -18.33 6.76 1.80
CA VAL A 91 -16.98 7.02 2.29
C VAL A 91 -16.07 5.81 2.08
N LYS A 92 -16.56 4.61 2.39
CA LYS A 92 -15.81 3.37 2.17
C LYS A 92 -15.51 3.15 0.68
N ASP A 93 -16.47 3.42 -0.19
CA ASP A 93 -16.33 3.27 -1.64
C ASP A 93 -15.27 4.21 -2.19
N VAL A 94 -15.27 5.46 -1.77
CA VAL A 94 -14.27 6.44 -2.19
C VAL A 94 -12.87 6.01 -1.74
N ALA A 95 -12.74 5.53 -0.50
CA ALA A 95 -11.45 5.04 0.01
C ALA A 95 -10.95 3.84 -0.79
N ALA A 96 -11.83 2.90 -1.10
CA ALA A 96 -11.50 1.75 -1.95
C ALA A 96 -11.13 2.18 -3.37
N GLY A 97 -11.81 3.21 -3.90
CA GLY A 97 -11.51 3.80 -5.19
C GLY A 97 -10.10 4.37 -5.27
N ALA A 98 -9.62 4.98 -4.20
CA ALA A 98 -8.25 5.50 -4.13
C ALA A 98 -7.22 4.37 -4.30
N VAL A 99 -7.46 3.23 -3.64
CA VAL A 99 -6.61 2.05 -3.78
C VAL A 99 -6.63 1.55 -5.23
N LEU A 100 -7.81 1.49 -5.82
CA LEU A 100 -7.97 1.03 -7.20
C LEU A 100 -7.21 1.91 -8.18
N ILE A 101 -7.28 3.22 -8.02
CA ILE A 101 -6.51 4.16 -8.84
C ILE A 101 -5.01 3.85 -8.76
N CYS A 102 -4.48 3.73 -7.55
CA CYS A 102 -3.06 3.43 -7.34
C CYS A 102 -2.69 2.08 -7.95
N ALA A 103 -3.53 1.07 -7.78
CA ALA A 103 -3.28 -0.28 -8.31
C ALA A 103 -3.29 -0.30 -9.85
N ILE A 104 -4.22 0.40 -10.47
CA ILE A 104 -4.28 0.50 -11.95
C ILE A 104 -3.03 1.18 -12.48
N VAL A 105 -2.65 2.31 -11.91
CA VAL A 105 -1.44 3.03 -12.33
C VAL A 105 -0.20 2.16 -12.15
N ALA A 106 -0.08 1.48 -11.02
CA ALA A 106 1.05 0.59 -10.77
C ALA A 106 1.09 -0.57 -11.77
N ALA A 107 -0.06 -1.14 -12.12
CA ALA A 107 -0.14 -2.20 -13.12
C ALA A 107 0.30 -1.71 -14.50
N ILE A 108 -0.14 -0.52 -14.90
CA ILE A 108 0.26 0.09 -16.18
C ILE A 108 1.77 0.31 -16.21
N ILE A 109 2.34 0.86 -15.14
CA ILE A 109 3.78 1.09 -15.03
C ILE A 109 4.53 -0.23 -15.11
N GLY A 110 4.04 -1.25 -14.42
CA GLY A 110 4.64 -2.59 -14.46
C GLY A 110 4.68 -3.15 -15.87
N LEU A 111 3.61 -3.00 -16.63
CA LEU A 111 3.56 -3.43 -18.04
C LEU A 111 4.56 -2.65 -18.89
N ILE A 112 4.64 -1.34 -18.70
CA ILE A 112 5.59 -0.49 -19.45
C ILE A 112 7.03 -0.91 -19.19
N ILE A 113 7.36 -1.23 -17.94
CA ILE A 113 8.73 -1.63 -17.57
C ILE A 113 9.05 -3.04 -18.04
N PHE A 114 8.18 -4.03 -17.79
CA PHE A 114 8.53 -5.43 -17.95
C PHE A 114 8.27 -6.01 -19.33
N ILE A 115 7.27 -5.50 -20.07
CA ILE A 115 6.98 -6.02 -21.42
C ILE A 115 8.21 -5.96 -22.33
N PRO A 116 8.98 -4.86 -22.41
CA PRO A 116 10.19 -4.82 -23.23
C PRO A 116 11.21 -5.92 -22.88
N TYR A 117 11.34 -6.27 -21.59
CA TYR A 117 12.25 -7.32 -21.17
C TYR A 117 11.79 -8.71 -21.58
N LEU A 118 10.47 -8.94 -21.65
CA LEU A 118 9.90 -10.22 -22.06
C LEU A 118 10.10 -10.50 -23.54
N PHE A 119 10.19 -9.45 -24.35
CA PHE A 119 10.26 -9.57 -25.82
C PHE A 119 11.62 -9.12 -26.38
N SER A 120 12.62 -8.95 -25.51
CA SER A 120 13.96 -8.58 -25.95
C SER A 120 14.82 -9.79 -26.25
#